data_0a4bf454b26d7c52c595552640e8999d
#
_entry.id   0a4bf454b26d7c52c595552640e8999d
#
_cell.length_a   1.000
_cell.length_b   1.000
_cell.length_c   1.000
_cell.angle_alpha   90.00
_cell.angle_beta   90.00
_cell.angle_gamma   90.00
#
_symmetry.space_group_name_H-M   'P 1'
#
loop_
_entity.id
_entity.type
_entity.pdbx_description
1 polymer ?
#
loop_
_entity_poly.entity_id
_entity_poly.type
_entity_poly.pdbx_seq_one_letter_code
_entity_poly.pdbx_strand_id
1 'polypeptide(L)'
;MKLCKKLFSFILVLSIMLSSVSAFAAPNANESGINEYNLAPGTTVICVEAFVLGWGYVLEPTVVAYNPGETLAQLTARVLAANSLACVMNGAVDDDASYIQGIGCPQLAAGASPSVPAYLMTELEAYPDWAEENLGYQPGGWNGTENGDGILSEFEYSDLGGWMYVENDVSLPVGAGAATVTDNKVYRW
;
A
#
# COMPACT_ATOMS: atom_id res chain seq x y z
N MET A 1 -0.37 27.02 17.97
CA MET A 1 -1.62 26.28 18.01
C MET A 1 -1.97 25.52 16.70
N LYS A 2 -1.65 26.05 15.52
CA LYS A 2 -1.92 25.38 14.22
C LYS A 2 -1.09 24.10 13.98
N LEU A 3 0.18 24.07 14.43
CA LEU A 3 1.08 22.93 14.23
C LEU A 3 0.64 21.67 15.00
N CYS A 4 0.13 21.86 16.22
CA CYS A 4 -0.31 20.74 17.09
C CYS A 4 -1.60 20.08 16.57
N LYS A 5 -2.49 20.87 15.91
CA LYS A 5 -3.70 20.32 15.27
C LYS A 5 -3.36 19.49 14.03
N LYS A 6 -2.38 19.95 13.21
CA LYS A 6 -1.93 19.21 12.02
C LYS A 6 -1.28 17.87 12.39
N LEU A 7 -0.47 17.85 13.46
CA LEU A 7 0.18 16.60 13.92
C LEU A 7 -0.83 15.58 14.47
N PHE A 8 -1.85 16.05 15.19
CA PHE A 8 -2.90 15.18 15.76
C PHE A 8 -3.81 14.61 14.67
N SER A 9 -4.09 15.41 13.62
CA SER A 9 -4.89 14.98 12.47
C SER A 9 -4.14 13.94 11.62
N PHE A 10 -2.83 14.10 11.46
CA PHE A 10 -2.00 13.14 10.73
C PHE A 10 -1.98 11.76 11.42
N ILE A 11 -1.85 11.75 12.76
CA ILE A 11 -1.90 10.51 13.55
C ILE A 11 -3.28 9.86 13.45
N LEU A 12 -4.37 10.65 13.42
CA LEU A 12 -5.72 10.12 13.33
C LEU A 12 -6.02 9.50 11.96
N VAL A 13 -5.67 10.16 10.87
CA VAL A 13 -5.90 9.63 9.51
C VAL A 13 -5.01 8.42 9.24
N LEU A 14 -3.76 8.44 9.70
CA LEU A 14 -2.87 7.28 9.61
C LEU A 14 -3.42 6.10 10.43
N SER A 15 -3.99 6.35 11.62
CA SER A 15 -4.61 5.29 12.43
C SER A 15 -5.93 4.77 11.84
N ILE A 16 -6.69 5.58 11.10
CA ILE A 16 -7.91 5.16 10.40
C ILE A 16 -7.54 4.32 9.15
N MET A 17 -6.50 4.70 8.43
CA MET A 17 -5.96 3.89 7.33
C MET A 17 -5.46 2.52 7.82
N LEU A 18 -4.92 2.43 9.06
CA LEU A 18 -4.48 1.17 9.67
C LEU A 18 -5.63 0.35 10.28
N SER A 19 -6.76 0.98 10.68
CA SER A 19 -7.85 0.28 11.38
C SER A 19 -8.88 -0.36 10.45
N SER A 20 -8.89 -0.04 9.16
CA SER A 20 -9.87 -0.56 8.19
C SER A 20 -9.56 -1.97 7.66
N VAL A 21 -8.47 -2.60 8.08
CA VAL A 21 -8.07 -3.95 7.64
C VAL A 21 -8.45 -5.05 8.64
N SER A 22 -9.49 -4.85 9.42
CA SER A 22 -9.96 -5.85 10.40
C SER A 22 -10.84 -6.96 9.83
N ALA A 23 -10.80 -7.21 8.52
CA ALA A 23 -11.63 -8.26 7.90
C ALA A 23 -10.86 -9.56 7.58
N PHE A 24 -9.61 -9.70 8.01
CA PHE A 24 -8.99 -11.01 8.01
C PHE A 24 -9.30 -11.68 9.35
N ALA A 25 -10.17 -12.70 9.32
CA ALA A 25 -10.30 -13.62 10.44
C ALA A 25 -8.96 -14.38 10.58
N ALA A 26 -8.02 -13.77 11.31
CA ALA A 26 -6.80 -14.45 11.70
C ALA A 26 -7.17 -15.63 12.63
N PRO A 27 -6.71 -16.84 12.35
CA PRO A 27 -6.81 -17.92 13.34
C PRO A 27 -5.86 -17.55 14.50
N ASN A 28 -6.45 -17.31 15.67
CA ASN A 28 -5.79 -17.10 16.96
C ASN A 28 -4.99 -15.79 17.14
N ALA A 29 -5.69 -14.68 17.40
CA ALA A 29 -5.09 -13.51 18.03
C ALA A 29 -4.81 -13.83 19.52
N ASN A 30 -3.58 -14.04 19.89
CA ASN A 30 -3.13 -13.92 21.28
C ASN A 30 -3.02 -12.42 21.61
N GLU A 31 -3.39 -12.04 22.83
CA GLU A 31 -3.52 -10.65 23.33
C GLU A 31 -2.22 -9.80 23.33
N SER A 32 -1.17 -10.23 22.66
CA SER A 32 0.10 -9.49 22.54
C SER A 32 0.22 -8.63 21.28
N GLY A 33 -0.83 -8.50 20.47
CA GLY A 33 -0.87 -7.55 19.36
C GLY A 33 0.07 -7.84 18.17
N ILE A 34 0.79 -8.96 18.19
CA ILE A 34 1.63 -9.41 17.10
C ILE A 34 0.91 -10.59 16.45
N ASN A 35 0.38 -10.40 15.27
CA ASN A 35 -0.12 -11.49 14.44
C ASN A 35 1.08 -12.36 14.00
N GLU A 36 1.46 -13.31 14.80
CA GLU A 36 2.33 -14.38 14.34
C GLU A 36 1.53 -15.26 13.38
N TYR A 37 1.65 -14.99 12.11
CA TYR A 37 1.26 -15.94 11.07
C TYR A 37 2.21 -17.11 11.17
N ASN A 38 1.84 -18.18 11.81
CA ASN A 38 2.71 -19.35 12.01
C ASN A 38 3.10 -19.97 10.65
N LEU A 39 3.89 -19.22 9.89
CA LEU A 39 4.32 -19.56 8.54
C LEU A 39 5.49 -20.54 8.59
N ALA A 40 5.67 -21.30 7.53
CA ALA A 40 6.86 -22.13 7.38
C ALA A 40 8.13 -21.25 7.33
N PRO A 41 9.25 -21.68 7.89
CA PRO A 41 10.53 -20.98 7.77
C PRO A 41 10.87 -20.69 6.29
N GLY A 42 11.43 -19.52 6.01
CA GLY A 42 11.72 -19.06 4.65
C GLY A 42 10.50 -18.55 3.89
N THR A 43 9.39 -18.26 4.58
CA THR A 43 8.17 -17.71 3.95
C THR A 43 7.71 -16.42 4.62
N THR A 44 7.00 -15.62 3.84
CA THR A 44 6.39 -14.36 4.25
C THR A 44 5.05 -14.16 3.53
N VAL A 45 4.28 -13.15 3.90
CA VAL A 45 3.06 -12.76 3.18
C VAL A 45 3.30 -11.46 2.44
N ILE A 46 2.79 -11.37 1.23
CA ILE A 46 2.75 -10.11 0.47
C ILE A 46 1.35 -9.89 -0.09
N CYS A 47 0.87 -8.65 -0.07
CA CYS A 47 -0.33 -8.22 -0.77
C CYS A 47 -0.15 -6.82 -1.37
N VAL A 48 -1.03 -6.48 -2.30
CA VAL A 48 -1.09 -5.14 -2.92
C VAL A 48 -2.54 -4.65 -2.86
N GLU A 49 -2.74 -3.46 -2.34
CA GLU A 49 -4.05 -2.90 -2.02
C GLU A 49 -4.31 -1.61 -2.79
N ALA A 50 -5.53 -1.43 -3.26
CA ALA A 50 -6.05 -0.19 -3.82
C ALA A 50 -7.40 0.18 -3.17
N PHE A 51 -7.53 -0.06 -1.85
CA PHE A 51 -8.76 0.20 -1.10
C PHE A 51 -9.15 1.67 -1.10
N VAL A 52 -8.18 2.58 -1.12
CA VAL A 52 -8.44 4.03 -1.19
C VAL A 52 -9.13 4.47 -2.49
N LEU A 53 -9.00 3.64 -3.54
CA LEU A 53 -9.66 3.82 -4.83
C LEU A 53 -10.95 2.97 -4.95
N GLY A 54 -11.31 2.24 -3.89
CA GLY A 54 -12.48 1.35 -3.86
C GLY A 54 -12.31 0.05 -4.63
N TRP A 55 -11.09 -0.29 -5.05
CA TRP A 55 -10.84 -1.47 -5.90
C TRP A 55 -10.46 -2.74 -5.12
N GLY A 56 -10.22 -2.63 -3.81
CA GLY A 56 -9.84 -3.76 -3.00
C GLY A 56 -8.38 -4.21 -3.24
N TYR A 57 -8.17 -5.51 -3.28
CA TYR A 57 -6.85 -6.06 -3.57
C TYR A 57 -6.54 -6.07 -5.07
N VAL A 58 -5.34 -5.60 -5.41
CA VAL A 58 -4.68 -5.84 -6.71
C VAL A 58 -4.01 -7.21 -6.71
N LEU A 59 -3.38 -7.55 -5.59
CA LEU A 59 -2.85 -8.87 -5.28
C LEU A 59 -3.33 -9.26 -3.89
N GLU A 60 -4.15 -10.32 -3.82
CA GLU A 60 -4.62 -10.88 -2.54
C GLU A 60 -3.44 -11.32 -1.65
N PRO A 61 -3.60 -11.30 -0.31
CA PRO A 61 -2.58 -11.80 0.60
C PRO A 61 -2.10 -13.20 0.22
N THR A 62 -0.83 -13.29 -0.14
CA THR A 62 -0.24 -14.51 -0.71
C THR A 62 1.00 -14.90 0.09
N VAL A 63 1.03 -16.15 0.58
CA VAL A 63 2.22 -16.71 1.23
C VAL A 63 3.24 -17.06 0.17
N VAL A 64 4.45 -16.55 0.30
CA VAL A 64 5.53 -16.75 -0.67
C VAL A 64 6.84 -17.11 0.01
N ALA A 65 7.62 -17.99 -0.60
CA ALA A 65 9.01 -18.20 -0.22
C ALA A 65 9.86 -17.02 -0.69
N TYR A 66 10.87 -16.67 0.08
CA TYR A 66 11.86 -15.65 -0.27
C TYR A 66 13.29 -16.23 -0.23
N ASN A 67 14.21 -15.59 -0.92
CA ASN A 67 15.62 -15.99 -0.93
C ASN A 67 16.38 -15.27 0.20
N PRO A 68 17.38 -15.91 0.82
CA PRO A 68 18.22 -15.23 1.80
C PRO A 68 18.83 -13.96 1.23
N GLY A 69 18.59 -12.82 1.92
CA GLY A 69 19.07 -11.51 1.49
C GLY A 69 18.21 -10.84 0.39
N GLU A 70 17.10 -11.45 -0.03
CA GLU A 70 16.16 -10.81 -0.98
C GLU A 70 15.58 -9.54 -0.37
N THR A 71 15.57 -8.45 -1.16
CA THR A 71 14.93 -7.20 -0.75
C THR A 71 13.44 -7.22 -1.05
N LEU A 72 12.68 -6.33 -0.41
CA LEU A 72 11.26 -6.22 -0.67
C LEU A 72 10.97 -5.80 -2.12
N ALA A 73 11.81 -4.96 -2.73
CA ALA A 73 11.69 -4.63 -4.15
C ALA A 73 11.83 -5.86 -5.04
N GLN A 74 12.84 -6.70 -4.79
CA GLN A 74 13.07 -7.95 -5.53
C GLN A 74 11.92 -8.94 -5.34
N LEU A 75 11.48 -9.15 -4.09
CA LEU A 75 10.35 -10.00 -3.78
C LEU A 75 9.09 -9.53 -4.51
N THR A 76 8.78 -8.24 -4.41
CA THR A 76 7.57 -7.65 -5.02
C THR A 76 7.60 -7.82 -6.52
N ALA A 77 8.71 -7.45 -7.19
CA ALA A 77 8.84 -7.60 -8.64
C ALA A 77 8.64 -9.06 -9.09
N ARG A 78 9.25 -10.01 -8.38
CA ARG A 78 9.13 -11.44 -8.67
C ARG A 78 7.69 -11.97 -8.47
N VAL A 79 7.04 -11.57 -7.38
CA VAL A 79 5.67 -12.03 -7.08
C VAL A 79 4.68 -11.43 -8.05
N LEU A 80 4.79 -10.15 -8.38
CA LEU A 80 3.94 -9.50 -9.38
C LEU A 80 4.09 -10.18 -10.75
N ALA A 81 5.33 -10.44 -11.19
CA ALA A 81 5.59 -11.13 -12.45
C ALA A 81 4.97 -12.55 -12.46
N ALA A 82 5.06 -13.29 -11.36
CA ALA A 82 4.44 -14.62 -11.23
C ALA A 82 2.90 -14.58 -11.32
N ASN A 83 2.29 -13.44 -10.99
CA ASN A 83 0.85 -13.20 -11.11
C ASN A 83 0.45 -12.44 -12.39
N SER A 84 1.37 -12.32 -13.36
CA SER A 84 1.14 -11.59 -14.62
C SER A 84 0.78 -10.12 -14.43
N LEU A 85 1.25 -9.52 -13.34
CA LEU A 85 1.10 -8.10 -13.03
C LEU A 85 2.39 -7.36 -13.39
N ALA A 86 2.25 -6.19 -14.01
CA ALA A 86 3.39 -5.33 -14.28
C ALA A 86 3.99 -4.79 -12.97
N CYS A 87 5.31 -4.62 -12.95
CA CYS A 87 6.01 -3.92 -11.89
C CYS A 87 6.93 -2.88 -12.53
N VAL A 88 6.62 -1.61 -12.37
CA VAL A 88 7.45 -0.51 -12.87
C VAL A 88 8.33 -0.02 -11.72
N MET A 89 9.63 -0.10 -11.91
CA MET A 89 10.62 0.33 -10.93
C MET A 89 11.26 1.65 -11.35
N ASN A 90 11.52 2.50 -10.39
CA ASN A 90 12.50 3.58 -10.54
C ASN A 90 13.82 3.09 -9.96
N GLY A 91 14.85 2.99 -10.80
CA GLY A 91 16.11 2.35 -10.46
C GLY A 91 16.15 0.85 -10.79
N ALA A 92 17.33 0.25 -10.64
CA ALA A 92 17.49 -1.19 -10.79
C ALA A 92 16.92 -1.92 -9.54
N VAL A 93 16.37 -3.11 -9.76
CA VAL A 93 15.69 -3.88 -8.68
C VAL A 93 16.62 -4.30 -7.54
N ASP A 94 17.93 -4.30 -7.79
CA ASP A 94 19.01 -4.60 -6.83
C ASP A 94 19.70 -3.34 -6.26
N ASP A 95 19.16 -2.14 -6.54
CA ASP A 95 19.65 -0.87 -5.99
C ASP A 95 18.90 -0.53 -4.71
N ASP A 96 19.62 -0.23 -3.63
CA ASP A 96 19.05 0.17 -2.34
C ASP A 96 18.16 1.43 -2.46
N ALA A 97 18.43 2.28 -3.44
CA ALA A 97 17.63 3.49 -3.71
C ALA A 97 16.39 3.23 -4.58
N SER A 98 16.20 2.00 -5.07
CA SER A 98 15.07 1.69 -5.94
C SER A 98 13.74 1.71 -5.19
N TYR A 99 12.69 2.10 -5.92
CA TYR A 99 11.32 2.05 -5.40
C TYR A 99 10.32 1.64 -6.49
N ILE A 100 9.16 1.17 -6.08
CA ILE A 100 8.06 0.83 -6.99
C ILE A 100 7.38 2.12 -7.44
N GLN A 101 7.44 2.39 -8.74
CA GLN A 101 6.80 3.53 -9.37
C GLN A 101 5.38 3.21 -9.84
N GLY A 102 5.12 1.97 -10.25
CA GLY A 102 3.80 1.55 -10.74
C GLY A 102 3.59 0.05 -10.63
N ILE A 103 2.34 -0.34 -10.42
CA ILE A 103 1.90 -1.74 -10.36
C ILE A 103 0.75 -1.94 -11.33
N GLY A 104 0.81 -3.01 -12.14
CA GLY A 104 -0.27 -3.42 -13.01
C GLY A 104 -1.54 -3.66 -12.20
N CYS A 105 -2.64 -3.00 -12.57
CA CYS A 105 -3.91 -3.05 -11.85
C CYS A 105 -5.01 -3.60 -12.77
N PRO A 106 -5.50 -4.84 -12.53
CA PRO A 106 -6.54 -5.45 -13.35
C PRO A 106 -7.84 -4.64 -13.40
N GLN A 107 -8.18 -3.94 -12.31
CA GLN A 107 -9.36 -3.09 -12.24
C GLN A 107 -9.25 -1.91 -13.19
N LEU A 108 -8.07 -1.27 -13.21
CA LEU A 108 -7.76 -0.17 -14.13
C LEU A 108 -7.74 -0.65 -15.59
N ALA A 109 -7.09 -1.79 -15.86
CA ALA A 109 -7.09 -2.41 -17.19
C ALA A 109 -8.50 -2.78 -17.68
N ALA A 110 -9.42 -3.04 -16.78
CA ALA A 110 -10.84 -3.28 -17.08
C ALA A 110 -11.67 -1.99 -17.21
N GLY A 111 -11.07 -0.81 -17.08
CA GLY A 111 -11.74 0.49 -17.17
C GLY A 111 -12.56 0.86 -15.93
N ALA A 112 -12.21 0.32 -14.76
CA ALA A 112 -12.87 0.69 -13.52
C ALA A 112 -12.50 2.13 -13.13
N SER A 113 -13.52 2.94 -12.82
CA SER A 113 -13.31 4.27 -12.25
C SER A 113 -13.08 4.17 -10.74
N PRO A 114 -12.22 5.01 -10.15
CA PRO A 114 -12.03 5.04 -8.71
C PRO A 114 -13.29 5.51 -7.99
N SER A 115 -13.54 4.94 -6.83
CA SER A 115 -14.65 5.32 -5.95
C SER A 115 -14.14 5.36 -4.52
N VAL A 116 -14.04 6.54 -3.95
CA VAL A 116 -13.59 6.69 -2.56
C VAL A 116 -14.59 5.97 -1.64
N PRO A 117 -14.15 5.05 -0.79
CA PRO A 117 -15.03 4.37 0.14
C PRO A 117 -15.75 5.33 1.10
N ALA A 118 -17.01 5.06 1.41
CA ALA A 118 -17.84 5.98 2.20
C ALA A 118 -17.26 6.31 3.59
N TYR A 119 -16.56 5.36 4.22
CA TYR A 119 -15.90 5.61 5.50
C TYR A 119 -14.75 6.62 5.38
N LEU A 120 -14.02 6.59 4.27
CA LEU A 120 -12.93 7.52 4.02
C LEU A 120 -13.49 8.89 3.59
N MET A 121 -14.56 8.94 2.80
CA MET A 121 -15.22 10.18 2.40
C MET A 121 -15.61 11.04 3.60
N THR A 122 -16.20 10.44 4.62
CA THR A 122 -16.60 11.17 5.84
C THR A 122 -15.42 11.88 6.50
N GLU A 123 -14.26 11.24 6.54
CA GLU A 123 -13.04 11.83 7.12
C GLU A 123 -12.43 12.90 6.21
N LEU A 124 -12.37 12.66 4.91
CA LEU A 124 -11.83 13.61 3.94
C LEU A 124 -12.69 14.90 3.89
N GLU A 125 -14.02 14.76 3.91
CA GLU A 125 -14.96 15.88 3.91
C GLU A 125 -14.96 16.68 5.22
N ALA A 126 -14.62 16.03 6.34
CA ALA A 126 -14.48 16.72 7.63
C ALA A 126 -13.26 17.66 7.67
N TYR A 127 -12.25 17.40 6.83
CA TYR A 127 -10.99 18.17 6.78
C TYR A 127 -10.57 18.47 5.33
N PRO A 128 -11.40 19.21 4.55
CA PRO A 128 -11.19 19.35 3.12
C PRO A 128 -9.87 20.02 2.75
N ASP A 129 -9.52 21.12 3.43
CA ASP A 129 -8.24 21.83 3.17
C ASP A 129 -7.04 20.93 3.42
N TRP A 130 -7.11 20.07 4.44
CA TRP A 130 -6.04 19.14 4.76
C TRP A 130 -5.99 17.99 3.74
N ALA A 131 -7.14 17.49 3.31
CA ALA A 131 -7.24 16.41 2.33
C ALA A 131 -6.68 16.86 0.97
N GLU A 132 -6.99 18.09 0.54
CA GLU A 132 -6.42 18.67 -0.68
C GLU A 132 -4.91 18.87 -0.56
N GLU A 133 -4.43 19.52 0.52
CA GLU A 133 -3.03 19.85 0.71
C GLU A 133 -2.12 18.61 0.90
N ASN A 134 -2.63 17.52 1.49
CA ASN A 134 -1.80 16.38 1.89
C ASN A 134 -2.10 15.07 1.15
N LEU A 135 -3.23 14.97 0.48
CA LEU A 135 -3.65 13.75 -0.23
C LEU A 135 -4.04 14.00 -1.70
N GLY A 136 -4.16 15.25 -2.12
CA GLY A 136 -4.67 15.59 -3.45
C GLY A 136 -6.15 15.21 -3.64
N TYR A 137 -6.93 15.18 -2.56
CA TYR A 137 -8.38 14.92 -2.61
C TYR A 137 -9.17 16.22 -2.52
N GLN A 138 -10.09 16.43 -3.45
CA GLN A 138 -10.99 17.59 -3.48
C GLN A 138 -12.46 17.12 -3.38
N PRO A 139 -13.40 18.00 -2.99
CA PRO A 139 -14.82 17.70 -3.09
C PRO A 139 -15.21 17.28 -4.53
N GLY A 140 -15.50 16.01 -4.70
CA GLY A 140 -15.82 15.43 -6.01
C GLY A 140 -14.79 14.42 -6.52
N GLY A 141 -13.65 14.22 -5.85
CA GLY A 141 -12.72 13.16 -6.16
C GLY A 141 -11.24 13.54 -6.05
N TRP A 142 -10.41 12.66 -6.57
CA TRP A 142 -8.96 12.80 -6.63
C TRP A 142 -8.56 13.82 -7.71
N ASN A 143 -7.49 14.58 -7.47
CA ASN A 143 -7.05 15.66 -8.37
C ASN A 143 -6.05 15.21 -9.46
N GLY A 144 -5.61 13.96 -9.43
CA GLY A 144 -4.71 13.39 -10.42
C GLY A 144 -5.39 12.94 -11.71
N THR A 145 -4.62 12.46 -12.65
CA THR A 145 -5.09 12.00 -13.96
C THR A 145 -4.68 10.56 -14.18
N GLU A 146 -5.55 9.80 -14.84
CA GLU A 146 -5.31 8.43 -15.25
C GLU A 146 -4.54 8.39 -16.58
N ASN A 147 -3.54 7.50 -16.69
CA ASN A 147 -2.78 7.29 -17.94
C ASN A 147 -3.45 6.30 -18.89
N GLY A 148 -4.34 5.45 -18.41
CA GLY A 148 -5.10 4.49 -19.22
C GLY A 148 -4.28 3.31 -19.74
N ASP A 149 -3.11 3.04 -19.15
CA ASP A 149 -2.21 1.95 -19.56
C ASP A 149 -2.40 0.66 -18.75
N GLY A 150 -3.32 0.65 -17.79
CA GLY A 150 -3.59 -0.47 -16.89
C GLY A 150 -2.56 -0.63 -15.77
N ILE A 151 -1.69 0.35 -15.58
CA ILE A 151 -0.71 0.41 -14.50
C ILE A 151 -1.09 1.56 -13.57
N LEU A 152 -1.31 1.26 -12.30
CA LEU A 152 -1.49 2.30 -11.29
C LEU A 152 -0.12 2.82 -10.89
N SER A 153 0.22 4.00 -11.40
CA SER A 153 1.51 4.65 -11.21
C SER A 153 1.46 5.72 -10.12
N GLU A 154 2.62 6.13 -9.61
CA GLU A 154 2.72 7.32 -8.79
C GLU A 154 2.12 8.54 -9.51
N PHE A 155 1.51 9.45 -8.76
CA PHE A 155 0.84 10.66 -9.24
C PHE A 155 -0.43 10.44 -10.10
N GLU A 156 -0.86 9.19 -10.31
CA GLU A 156 -2.18 8.91 -10.85
C GLU A 156 -3.25 9.07 -9.77
N TYR A 157 -4.42 9.56 -10.16
CA TYR A 157 -5.56 9.90 -9.28
C TYR A 157 -5.27 10.93 -8.18
N SER A 158 -4.04 11.02 -7.69
CA SER A 158 -3.59 12.06 -6.77
C SER A 158 -2.19 12.52 -7.19
N ASP A 159 -2.00 13.84 -7.31
CA ASP A 159 -0.69 14.45 -7.59
C ASP A 159 0.31 14.28 -6.43
N LEU A 160 -0.14 13.76 -5.29
CA LEU A 160 0.66 13.39 -4.13
C LEU A 160 0.71 11.88 -3.90
N GLY A 161 0.08 11.09 -4.79
CA GLY A 161 -0.02 9.64 -4.67
C GLY A 161 1.29 8.93 -5.02
N GLY A 162 1.50 7.78 -4.38
CA GLY A 162 2.62 6.89 -4.67
C GLY A 162 2.48 5.57 -3.91
N TRP A 163 3.19 4.57 -4.38
CA TRP A 163 3.21 3.27 -3.72
C TRP A 163 4.02 3.34 -2.42
N MET A 164 3.38 3.03 -1.32
CA MET A 164 3.96 2.94 0.01
C MET A 164 3.78 1.53 0.54
N TYR A 165 4.70 1.07 1.38
CA TYR A 165 4.56 -0.24 2.01
C TYR A 165 4.65 -0.17 3.53
N VAL A 166 4.08 -1.19 4.16
CA VAL A 166 4.22 -1.44 5.61
C VAL A 166 4.66 -2.88 5.83
N GLU A 167 5.40 -3.10 6.90
CA GLU A 167 5.73 -4.42 7.44
C GLU A 167 4.97 -4.62 8.75
N ASN A 168 4.07 -5.61 8.82
CA ASN A 168 3.22 -5.85 10.00
C ASN A 168 2.51 -4.56 10.48
N ASP A 169 1.92 -3.80 9.54
CA ASP A 169 1.23 -2.53 9.78
C ASP A 169 2.12 -1.37 10.26
N VAL A 170 3.44 -1.52 10.20
CA VAL A 170 4.41 -0.48 10.54
C VAL A 170 5.09 0.04 9.28
N SER A 171 5.01 1.35 9.05
CA SER A 171 5.78 1.99 7.97
C SER A 171 7.26 1.99 8.31
N LEU A 172 8.08 1.46 7.40
CA LEU A 172 9.52 1.44 7.59
C LEU A 172 10.17 2.73 7.07
N PRO A 173 11.26 3.19 7.71
CA PRO A 173 11.94 4.43 7.31
C PRO A 173 12.91 4.23 6.14
N VAL A 174 12.79 3.14 5.39
CA VAL A 174 13.67 2.79 4.26
C VAL A 174 12.85 2.42 3.04
N GLY A 175 13.41 2.62 1.85
CA GLY A 175 12.81 2.20 0.59
C GLY A 175 12.81 0.67 0.44
N ALA A 176 11.98 0.16 -0.44
CA ALA A 176 11.84 -1.28 -0.67
C ALA A 176 13.13 -1.94 -1.19
N GLY A 177 13.98 -1.19 -1.89
CA GLY A 177 15.30 -1.66 -2.34
C GLY A 177 16.26 -1.95 -1.18
N ALA A 178 16.15 -1.22 -0.07
CA ALA A 178 16.98 -1.40 1.11
C ALA A 178 16.34 -2.31 2.19
N ALA A 179 15.05 -2.59 2.10
CA ALA A 179 14.33 -3.43 3.07
C ALA A 179 14.59 -4.91 2.79
N THR A 180 15.30 -5.60 3.68
CA THR A 180 15.52 -7.05 3.58
C THR A 180 14.31 -7.82 4.07
N VAL A 181 13.83 -8.76 3.26
CA VAL A 181 12.71 -9.63 3.62
C VAL A 181 13.11 -10.63 4.71
N THR A 182 12.22 -10.84 5.65
CA THR A 182 12.43 -11.77 6.77
C THR A 182 11.21 -12.67 6.99
N ASP A 183 11.41 -13.74 7.75
CA ASP A 183 10.39 -14.72 8.12
C ASP A 183 9.20 -14.09 8.86
N ASN A 184 8.03 -14.69 8.61
CA ASN A 184 6.83 -14.45 9.41
C ASN A 184 6.38 -12.98 9.42
N LYS A 185 6.56 -12.30 8.29
CA LYS A 185 6.14 -10.91 8.09
C LYS A 185 4.99 -10.81 7.10
N VAL A 186 4.27 -9.71 7.19
CA VAL A 186 3.27 -9.29 6.20
C VAL A 186 3.73 -7.98 5.60
N TYR A 187 4.02 -8.02 4.32
CA TYR A 187 4.34 -6.83 3.52
C TYR A 187 3.09 -6.43 2.73
N ARG A 188 2.62 -5.21 2.97
CA ARG A 188 1.43 -4.67 2.33
C ARG A 188 1.80 -3.37 1.59
N TRP A 189 1.53 -3.35 0.31
CA TRP A 189 1.60 -2.17 -0.54
C TRP A 189 0.25 -1.48 -0.64
#